data_c62f301c146f9653e344481cfc1ea817
#
_entry.id   c62f301c146f9653e344481cfc1ea817
#
_cell.length_a   1.000
_cell.length_b   1.000
_cell.length_c   1.000
_cell.angle_alpha   90.00
_cell.angle_beta   90.00
_cell.angle_gamma   90.00
#
_symmetry.space_group_name_H-M   'P 1'
#
loop_
_entity.id
_entity.type
_entity.pdbx_description
1 polymer ?
#
loop_
_entity_poly.entity_id
_entity_poly.type
_entity_poly.pdbx_seq_one_letter_code
_entity_poly.pdbx_strand_id
1 'polypeptide(L)'
;TAVRLRVPILVVVSNNDGNGGGRSERKFYPGNADRVTIFQPGIRYEEIVRAFGGHGARVEDPDDLVSALEQAAASGVAACLNVRVRTHEA
;
A
#
# COMPACT_ATOMS: atom_id res chain seq x y z
N THR A 1 0.22 12.14 13.18
CA THR A 1 0.99 13.39 13.30
C THR A 1 0.88 14.24 12.04
N ALA A 2 1.08 13.66 10.86
CA ALA A 2 1.02 14.42 9.61
C ALA A 2 -0.34 15.07 9.39
N VAL A 3 -1.43 14.36 9.66
CA VAL A 3 -2.79 14.90 9.55
C VAL A 3 -2.99 16.03 10.54
N ARG A 4 -2.61 15.81 11.80
CA ARG A 4 -2.77 16.80 12.86
C ARG A 4 -1.98 18.10 12.58
N LEU A 5 -0.79 17.98 12.04
CA LEU A 5 0.07 19.11 11.73
C LEU A 5 -0.13 19.68 10.33
N ARG A 6 -1.09 19.12 9.58
CA ARG A 6 -1.41 19.51 8.20
C ARG A 6 -0.21 19.46 7.26
N VAL A 7 0.58 18.38 7.38
CA VAL A 7 1.70 18.12 6.49
C VAL A 7 1.20 17.27 5.31
N PRO A 8 1.25 17.79 4.08
CA PRO A 8 0.70 17.08 2.92
C PRO A 8 1.65 16.02 2.38
N ILE A 9 1.89 14.98 3.17
CA ILE A 9 2.71 13.84 2.78
C ILE A 9 1.88 12.91 1.90
N LEU A 10 2.47 12.43 0.82
CA LEU A 10 1.88 11.38 -0.02
C LEU A 10 2.65 10.08 0.19
N VAL A 11 1.95 9.07 0.69
CA VAL A 11 2.49 7.73 0.87
C VAL A 11 1.88 6.82 -0.20
N VAL A 12 2.73 6.14 -0.94
CA VAL A 12 2.30 5.14 -1.93
C VAL A 12 2.71 3.77 -1.40
N VAL A 13 1.72 2.93 -1.13
CA VAL A 13 1.96 1.55 -0.71
C VAL A 13 1.91 0.67 -1.95
N SER A 14 3.04 0.09 -2.32
CA SER A 14 3.10 -0.92 -3.38
C SER A 14 2.65 -2.26 -2.78
N ASN A 15 1.36 -2.51 -2.86
CA ASN A 15 0.73 -3.60 -2.14
C ASN A 15 0.70 -4.89 -2.97
N ASN A 16 1.55 -5.84 -2.60
CA ASN A 16 1.57 -7.18 -3.19
C ASN A 16 1.14 -8.27 -2.18
N ASP A 17 0.49 -7.88 -1.09
CA ASP A 17 0.04 -8.75 0.01
C ASP A 17 1.17 -9.50 0.71
N GLY A 18 2.37 -8.96 0.67
CA GLY A 18 3.47 -9.63 1.34
C GLY A 18 4.77 -8.85 1.30
N ASN A 19 5.79 -9.52 1.77
CA ASN A 19 7.16 -9.06 1.69
C ASN A 19 7.78 -9.59 0.40
N GLY A 20 8.39 -8.73 -0.40
CA GLY A 20 8.94 -9.10 -1.71
C GLY A 20 10.01 -10.18 -1.69
N GLY A 21 10.60 -10.47 -0.54
CA GLY A 21 11.60 -11.53 -0.37
C GLY A 21 11.02 -12.92 -0.15
N GLY A 22 9.70 -13.05 -0.06
CA GLY A 22 9.03 -14.29 0.36
C GLY A 22 9.43 -15.51 -0.45
N ARG A 23 9.62 -15.36 -1.74
CA ARG A 23 9.98 -16.47 -2.62
C ARG A 23 11.36 -17.05 -2.28
N SER A 24 12.34 -16.19 -2.05
CA SER A 24 13.67 -16.64 -1.64
C SER A 24 13.64 -17.32 -0.29
N GLU A 25 12.83 -16.82 0.62
CA GLU A 25 12.65 -17.40 1.94
C GLU A 25 12.01 -18.77 1.88
N ARG A 26 11.04 -18.99 0.97
CA ARG A 26 10.44 -20.30 0.76
C ARG A 26 11.46 -21.33 0.31
N LYS A 27 12.43 -20.90 -0.48
CA LYS A 27 13.49 -21.77 -0.96
C LYS A 27 14.42 -22.24 0.17
N PHE A 28 14.75 -21.34 1.10
CA PHE A 28 15.70 -21.63 2.17
C PHE A 28 15.03 -22.10 3.46
N TYR A 29 13.77 -21.72 3.67
CA TYR A 29 13.02 -22.01 4.89
C TYR A 29 11.62 -22.53 4.54
N PRO A 30 11.53 -23.71 3.87
CA PRO A 30 10.24 -24.25 3.45
C PRO A 30 9.33 -24.48 4.66
N GLY A 31 8.08 -24.10 4.51
CA GLY A 31 7.06 -24.27 5.54
C GLY A 31 6.95 -23.14 6.54
N ASN A 32 7.93 -22.23 6.60
CA ASN A 32 7.91 -21.09 7.54
C ASN A 32 7.81 -19.74 6.85
N ALA A 33 8.33 -19.61 5.62
CA ALA A 33 8.37 -18.33 4.92
C ALA A 33 6.99 -17.70 4.75
N ASP A 34 5.99 -18.49 4.42
CA ASP A 34 4.64 -18.02 4.18
C ASP A 34 4.00 -17.38 5.41
N ARG A 35 4.41 -17.77 6.60
CA ARG A 35 3.87 -17.22 7.85
C ARG A 35 4.35 -15.81 8.15
N VAL A 36 5.53 -15.47 7.66
CA VAL A 36 6.14 -14.16 7.96
C VAL A 36 6.16 -13.23 6.76
N THR A 37 6.11 -13.75 5.54
CA THR A 37 6.27 -12.97 4.32
C THR A 37 4.99 -12.75 3.53
N ILE A 38 3.99 -13.58 3.72
CA ILE A 38 2.69 -13.43 3.08
C ILE A 38 1.72 -12.86 4.11
N PHE A 39 1.21 -11.66 3.82
CA PHE A 39 0.29 -10.97 4.70
C PHE A 39 -1.14 -11.40 4.39
N GLN A 40 -2.05 -11.07 5.29
CA GLN A 40 -3.47 -11.20 5.03
C GLN A 40 -3.81 -10.44 3.75
N PRO A 41 -4.46 -11.08 2.76
CA PRO A 41 -4.82 -10.39 1.53
C PRO A 41 -5.88 -9.32 1.75
N GLY A 42 -5.84 -8.28 0.94
CA GLY A 42 -6.87 -7.26 0.95
C GLY A 42 -6.79 -6.25 2.08
N ILE A 43 -5.63 -6.09 2.71
CA ILE A 43 -5.46 -5.05 3.75
C ILE A 43 -5.71 -3.68 3.13
N ARG A 44 -6.59 -2.92 3.76
CA ARG A 44 -7.00 -1.59 3.28
C ARG A 44 -6.21 -0.49 3.97
N TYR A 45 -4.98 -0.31 3.54
CA TYR A 45 -4.08 0.71 4.10
C TYR A 45 -4.64 2.12 3.93
N GLU A 46 -5.37 2.38 2.85
CA GLU A 46 -6.00 3.67 2.57
C GLU A 46 -7.02 4.06 3.64
N GLU A 47 -7.69 3.09 4.23
CA GLU A 47 -8.68 3.33 5.27
C GLU A 47 -8.04 3.79 6.59
N ILE A 48 -6.80 3.39 6.85
CA ILE A 48 -6.09 3.83 8.05
C ILE A 48 -5.90 5.34 8.02
N VAL A 49 -5.50 5.88 6.87
CA VAL A 49 -5.30 7.33 6.71
C VAL A 49 -6.63 8.07 6.78
N ARG A 50 -7.68 7.51 6.20
CA ARG A 50 -9.01 8.09 6.29
C ARG A 50 -9.50 8.19 7.73
N ALA A 51 -9.17 7.18 8.55
CA ALA A 51 -9.54 7.19 9.96
C ALA A 51 -8.91 8.34 10.73
N PHE A 52 -7.74 8.82 10.30
CA PHE A 52 -7.09 10.00 10.88
C PHE A 52 -7.55 11.32 10.25
N GLY A 53 -8.40 11.29 9.25
CA GLY A 53 -8.88 12.49 8.56
C GLY A 53 -8.06 12.87 7.33
N GLY A 54 -7.18 11.99 6.85
CA GLY A 54 -6.43 12.19 5.62
C GLY A 54 -7.17 11.70 4.38
N HIS A 55 -6.50 11.77 3.24
CA HIS A 55 -7.03 11.28 1.97
C HIS A 55 -6.50 9.86 1.70
N GLY A 56 -7.39 8.94 1.44
CA GLY A 56 -7.02 7.56 1.11
C GLY A 56 -7.71 7.09 -0.16
N ALA A 57 -6.99 6.36 -0.99
CA ALA A 57 -7.54 5.77 -2.20
C ALA A 57 -6.85 4.44 -2.51
N ARG A 58 -7.60 3.55 -3.13
CA ARG A 58 -7.12 2.25 -3.60
C ARG A 58 -7.03 2.28 -5.11
N VAL A 59 -5.91 1.81 -5.64
CA VAL A 59 -5.67 1.76 -7.09
C VAL A 59 -5.41 0.30 -7.47
N GLU A 60 -6.28 -0.28 -8.27
CA GLU A 60 -6.15 -1.65 -8.76
C GLU A 60 -5.83 -1.70 -10.25
N ASP A 61 -6.24 -0.69 -11.00
CA ASP A 61 -6.00 -0.58 -12.42
C ASP A 61 -4.89 0.44 -12.67
N PRO A 62 -3.82 0.08 -13.41
CA PRO A 62 -2.75 1.03 -13.73
C PRO A 62 -3.25 2.31 -14.40
N ASP A 63 -4.34 2.24 -15.15
CA ASP A 63 -4.89 3.41 -15.83
C ASP A 63 -5.44 4.45 -14.86
N ASP A 64 -5.76 4.06 -13.64
CA ASP A 64 -6.29 4.96 -12.62
C ASP A 64 -5.19 5.63 -11.78
N LEU A 65 -3.93 5.23 -11.95
CA LEU A 65 -2.84 5.69 -11.08
C LEU A 65 -2.60 7.20 -11.18
N VAL A 66 -2.54 7.73 -12.39
CA VAL A 66 -2.27 9.17 -12.59
C VAL A 66 -3.38 10.01 -11.96
N SER A 67 -4.63 9.64 -12.19
CA SER A 67 -5.78 10.33 -11.62
C SER A 67 -5.75 10.27 -10.09
N ALA A 68 -5.41 9.12 -9.52
CA ALA A 68 -5.32 8.95 -8.07
C ALA A 68 -4.20 9.83 -7.47
N LEU A 69 -3.06 9.93 -8.13
CA LEU A 69 -1.97 10.79 -7.71
C LEU A 69 -2.37 12.27 -7.75
N GLU A 70 -3.05 12.68 -8.82
CA GLU A 70 -3.53 14.06 -8.96
C GLU A 70 -4.52 14.43 -7.87
N GLN A 71 -5.47 13.54 -7.59
CA GLN A 71 -6.47 13.76 -6.54
C GLN A 71 -5.82 13.82 -5.16
N ALA A 72 -4.85 12.96 -4.88
CA ALA A 72 -4.13 12.97 -3.62
C ALA A 72 -3.37 14.28 -3.42
N ALA A 73 -2.68 14.74 -4.45
CA ALA A 73 -1.97 16.02 -4.41
C ALA A 73 -2.92 17.20 -4.22
N ALA A 74 -4.06 17.17 -4.90
CA ALA A 74 -5.07 18.24 -4.81
C ALA A 74 -5.76 18.27 -3.46
N SER A 75 -5.76 17.19 -2.70
CA SER A 75 -6.41 17.12 -1.39
C SER A 75 -5.79 18.07 -0.35
N GLY A 76 -4.50 18.39 -0.50
CA GLY A 76 -3.79 19.27 0.42
C GLY A 76 -3.58 18.72 1.82
N VAL A 77 -3.88 17.44 2.05
CA VAL A 77 -3.71 16.77 3.33
C VAL A 77 -2.81 15.55 3.17
N ALA A 78 -2.43 14.94 4.30
CA ALA A 78 -1.69 13.68 4.27
C ALA A 78 -2.53 12.63 3.52
N ALA A 79 -1.91 11.93 2.59
CA ALA A 79 -2.60 10.99 1.71
C ALA A 79 -1.87 9.65 1.66
N CYS A 80 -2.64 8.59 1.45
CA CYS A 80 -2.12 7.25 1.22
C CYS A 80 -2.81 6.64 0.02
N LEU A 81 -2.02 6.22 -0.96
CA LEU A 81 -2.52 5.44 -2.08
C LEU A 81 -2.09 3.98 -1.89
N ASN A 82 -3.08 3.11 -1.79
CA ASN A 82 -2.86 1.67 -1.73
C ASN A 82 -2.89 1.13 -3.16
N VAL A 83 -1.71 0.97 -3.75
CA VAL A 83 -1.58 0.56 -5.15
C VAL A 83 -1.33 -0.94 -5.22
N ARG A 84 -2.28 -1.63 -5.81
CA ARG A 84 -2.19 -3.07 -6.00
C ARG A 84 -1.14 -3.39 -7.06
N VAL A 85 -0.15 -4.17 -6.70
CA VAL A 85 0.89 -4.60 -7.63
C VAL A 85 0.92 -6.12 -7.70
N ARG A 86 1.47 -6.63 -8.79
CA ARG A 86 1.59 -8.07 -8.97
C ARG A 86 2.69 -8.62 -8.08
N THR A 87 2.41 -9.75 -7.43
CA THR A 87 3.43 -10.49 -6.71
C THR A 87 4.37 -11.14 -7.71
N HIS A 88 5.66 -10.92 -7.54
CA HIS A 88 6.67 -11.58 -8.35
C HIS A 88 6.89 -13.00 -7.84
N GLU A 89 6.04 -13.89 -8.35
CA GLU A 89 6.28 -15.31 -8.20
C GLU A 89 6.60 -15.87 -9.58
N ALA A 90 7.82 -16.11 -9.83
CA ALA A 90 8.19 -16.76 -11.08
C ALA A 90 8.20 -18.28 -10.91
#